data_9d4e9f6f34dfb9d0100365929a2c2afd
#
_entry.id   9d4e9f6f34dfb9d0100365929a2c2afd
#
_cell.length_a   1.000
_cell.length_b   1.000
_cell.length_c   1.000
_cell.angle_alpha   90.00
_cell.angle_beta   90.00
_cell.angle_gamma   90.00
#
_symmetry.space_group_name_H-M   'P 1'
#
loop_
_entity.id
_entity.type
_entity.pdbx_description
1 polymer ?
#
loop_
_entity_poly.entity_id
_entity_poly.type
_entity_poly.pdbx_seq_one_letter_code
_entity_poly.pdbx_strand_id
1 'polypeptide(L)'
;QGRSESSGAGQEQAREADSGKGQDEGQEASKGASDTKIITDHAGNQVEIPNQVNRVVVTDIFPIPSIITVLLGSGEKVVGMNPASMSAARTGLLGELFPDILNAGTDFMNGSDINMEELMKLEPDVVIYSAGSKELGEALRAAGFAAVGISVNKWDYDSIETYDQWIALLSEIFPEKEDTAERVSQYSHKVYEDIQGRVAGLREEERKSILFLFNYSDTTW
;
A
#
# COMPACT_ATOMS: atom_id res chain seq x y z
N GLN A 1 -58.84 17.06 40.56
CA GLN A 1 -58.70 16.77 42.03
C GLN A 1 -57.26 16.42 42.24
N GLY A 2 -56.37 17.12 42.87
CA GLY A 2 -56.30 18.10 43.90
C GLY A 2 -54.83 18.17 44.24
N ARG A 3 -54.21 19.35 44.16
CA ARG A 3 -53.69 20.22 45.22
C ARG A 3 -52.92 19.47 46.34
N SER A 4 -51.68 19.90 46.75
CA SER A 4 -51.25 21.26 47.18
C SER A 4 -49.79 21.17 47.55
N GLU A 5 -48.88 22.08 47.17
CA GLU A 5 -48.39 23.23 47.98
C GLU A 5 -47.76 22.89 49.33
N SER A 6 -46.46 23.28 49.45
CA SER A 6 -45.97 24.25 50.46
C SER A 6 -44.46 24.10 50.61
N SER A 7 -43.59 25.01 50.20
CA SER A 7 -43.18 26.23 50.90
C SER A 7 -42.30 25.99 52.14
N GLY A 8 -41.15 26.57 52.17
CA GLY A 8 -40.29 26.73 53.31
C GLY A 8 -38.87 27.23 53.01
N ALA A 9 -38.77 28.53 53.18
CA ALA A 9 -37.57 29.34 53.05
C ALA A 9 -36.62 29.21 54.26
N GLY A 10 -35.32 29.63 54.01
CA GLY A 10 -34.62 30.28 55.09
C GLY A 10 -33.14 30.05 55.23
N GLN A 11 -32.38 31.11 54.87
CA GLN A 11 -31.21 31.69 55.55
C GLN A 11 -29.84 31.01 55.33
N GLU A 12 -28.99 31.60 54.56
CA GLU A 12 -27.90 32.61 54.78
C GLU A 12 -27.08 32.40 56.05
N GLN A 13 -25.80 32.08 55.85
CA GLN A 13 -24.67 32.76 56.53
C GLN A 13 -23.32 32.42 55.90
N ALA A 14 -22.57 33.49 55.60
CA ALA A 14 -21.21 33.56 55.11
C ALA A 14 -20.17 33.26 56.21
N ARG A 15 -18.97 32.90 55.74
CA ARG A 15 -17.60 33.23 56.23
C ARG A 15 -16.67 32.02 55.93
N GLU A 16 -15.49 32.05 55.52
CA GLU A 16 -14.37 32.99 55.38
C GLU A 16 -13.22 32.19 54.64
N ALA A 17 -12.37 32.89 53.97
CA ALA A 17 -11.22 32.43 53.21
C ALA A 17 -10.22 31.58 54.03
N ASP A 18 -9.65 30.54 53.37
CA ASP A 18 -8.26 30.14 53.60
C ASP A 18 -7.58 29.78 52.29
N SER A 19 -6.42 30.36 52.10
CA SER A 19 -5.51 30.25 50.97
C SER A 19 -4.70 28.96 51.07
N GLY A 20 -4.94 28.00 50.16
CA GLY A 20 -4.14 26.80 50.01
C GLY A 20 -3.54 26.74 48.61
N LYS A 21 -2.23 26.99 48.54
CA LYS A 21 -1.39 26.70 47.36
C LYS A 21 -1.59 25.25 46.91
N GLY A 22 -2.30 25.05 45.83
CA GLY A 22 -2.33 23.80 45.07
C GLY A 22 -1.33 23.92 43.92
N GLN A 23 -0.39 23.01 43.90
CA GLN A 23 0.64 22.81 42.87
C GLN A 23 -0.04 22.56 41.54
N ASP A 24 0.37 23.36 40.57
CA ASP A 24 0.17 23.14 39.15
C ASP A 24 1.05 21.93 38.74
N GLU A 25 0.48 20.72 38.84
CA GLU A 25 1.04 19.55 38.18
C GLU A 25 0.72 19.67 36.70
N GLY A 26 1.70 20.16 35.95
CA GLY A 26 1.69 20.16 34.51
C GLY A 26 1.32 18.77 33.99
N GLN A 27 0.13 18.64 33.44
CA GLN A 27 -0.21 17.58 32.51
C GLN A 27 0.77 17.70 31.34
N GLU A 28 1.85 16.90 31.38
CA GLU A 28 2.56 16.56 30.18
C GLU A 28 1.55 15.95 29.21
N ALA A 29 1.16 16.75 28.21
CA ALA A 29 0.44 16.25 27.06
C ALA A 29 1.27 15.08 26.51
N SER A 30 0.74 13.87 26.65
CA SER A 30 1.27 12.70 25.96
C SER A 30 1.34 13.09 24.49
N LYS A 31 2.55 13.16 23.93
CA LYS A 31 2.75 13.23 22.49
C LYS A 31 1.97 12.06 21.91
N GLY A 32 0.82 12.35 21.30
CA GLY A 32 0.02 11.37 20.55
C GLY A 32 0.97 10.67 19.57
N ALA A 33 0.90 9.35 19.51
CA ALA A 33 1.57 8.60 18.47
C ALA A 33 1.17 9.25 17.13
N SER A 34 2.14 9.57 16.28
CA SER A 34 1.87 10.08 14.93
C SER A 34 0.96 9.11 14.21
N ASP A 35 -0.10 9.59 13.58
CA ASP A 35 -0.99 8.76 12.76
C ASP A 35 -0.32 8.30 11.45
N THR A 36 0.94 8.67 11.25
CA THR A 36 1.75 8.40 10.05
C THR A 36 3.08 7.74 10.41
N LYS A 37 3.67 7.05 9.43
CA LYS A 37 5.02 6.47 9.46
C LYS A 37 5.79 6.86 8.20
N ILE A 38 7.12 6.78 8.27
CA ILE A 38 8.01 7.02 7.12
C ILE A 38 8.54 5.67 6.65
N ILE A 39 8.41 5.40 5.35
CA ILE A 39 9.02 4.25 4.67
C ILE A 39 10.05 4.75 3.65
N THR A 40 10.98 3.88 3.24
CA THR A 40 11.93 4.18 2.16
C THR A 40 11.58 3.36 0.93
N ASP A 41 11.25 4.04 -0.17
CA ASP A 41 10.88 3.39 -1.42
C ASP A 41 12.11 2.87 -2.21
N HIS A 42 11.88 2.14 -3.30
CA HIS A 42 12.98 1.58 -4.10
C HIS A 42 13.76 2.64 -4.90
N ALA A 43 13.26 3.85 -5.03
CA ALA A 43 13.99 5.00 -5.59
C ALA A 43 14.85 5.71 -4.54
N GLY A 44 14.74 5.33 -3.26
CA GLY A 44 15.47 5.94 -2.13
C GLY A 44 14.77 7.15 -1.53
N ASN A 45 13.51 7.42 -1.88
CA ASN A 45 12.75 8.49 -1.28
C ASN A 45 12.20 8.05 0.09
N GLN A 46 12.23 8.97 1.06
CA GLN A 46 11.46 8.84 2.28
C GLN A 46 10.04 9.33 2.03
N VAL A 47 9.07 8.46 2.23
CA VAL A 47 7.66 8.72 1.98
C VAL A 47 6.89 8.59 3.28
N GLU A 48 6.22 9.66 3.68
CA GLU A 48 5.30 9.64 4.81
C GLU A 48 3.96 9.06 4.35
N ILE A 49 3.51 8.00 5.03
CA ILE A 49 2.26 7.31 4.75
C ILE A 49 1.44 7.13 6.03
N PRO A 50 0.12 6.97 5.98
CA PRO A 50 -0.69 6.61 7.15
C PRO A 50 -0.20 5.29 7.78
N ASN A 51 -0.31 5.17 9.10
CA ASN A 51 -0.04 3.91 9.80
C ASN A 51 -0.95 2.77 9.32
N GLN A 52 -2.18 3.11 8.94
CA GLN A 52 -3.15 2.22 8.31
C GLN A 52 -3.45 2.69 6.89
N VAL A 53 -3.00 1.94 5.90
CA VAL A 53 -3.27 2.19 4.48
C VAL A 53 -4.51 1.39 4.07
N ASN A 54 -5.53 2.08 3.55
CA ASN A 54 -6.79 1.49 3.12
C ASN A 54 -7.10 1.74 1.64
N ARG A 55 -6.42 2.71 1.02
CA ARG A 55 -6.70 3.13 -0.35
C ARG A 55 -5.40 3.23 -1.14
N VAL A 56 -5.17 2.27 -2.02
CA VAL A 56 -3.97 2.23 -2.87
C VAL A 56 -4.35 2.36 -4.32
N VAL A 57 -3.62 3.20 -5.03
CA VAL A 57 -3.64 3.27 -6.49
C VAL A 57 -2.30 2.77 -7.03
N VAL A 58 -2.34 1.95 -8.09
CA VAL A 58 -1.15 1.45 -8.80
C VAL A 58 -1.20 1.93 -10.24
N THR A 59 -0.22 2.74 -10.64
CA THR A 59 -0.25 3.44 -11.94
C THR A 59 0.25 2.58 -13.10
N ASP A 60 1.43 1.99 -13.01
CA ASP A 60 2.13 1.45 -14.18
C ASP A 60 2.79 0.07 -14.02
N ILE A 61 2.88 -0.47 -12.80
CA ILE A 61 3.49 -1.79 -12.59
C ILE A 61 2.43 -2.88 -12.62
N PHE A 62 2.32 -3.53 -13.77
CA PHE A 62 1.27 -4.47 -14.12
C PHE A 62 0.92 -5.54 -13.05
N PRO A 63 1.87 -6.28 -12.41
CA PRO A 63 1.53 -7.34 -11.47
C PRO A 63 1.20 -6.86 -10.05
N ILE A 64 1.55 -5.63 -9.67
CA ILE A 64 1.43 -5.16 -8.29
C ILE A 64 0.00 -5.19 -7.74
N PRO A 65 -1.06 -4.79 -8.48
CA PRO A 65 -2.43 -4.92 -7.98
C PRO A 65 -2.78 -6.37 -7.60
N SER A 66 -2.35 -7.34 -8.41
CA SER A 66 -2.57 -8.76 -8.14
C SER A 66 -1.82 -9.24 -6.89
N ILE A 67 -0.57 -8.80 -6.73
CA ILE A 67 0.26 -9.15 -5.57
C ILE A 67 -0.36 -8.59 -4.29
N ILE A 68 -0.76 -7.31 -4.30
CA ILE A 68 -1.45 -6.69 -3.16
C ILE A 68 -2.73 -7.46 -2.82
N THR A 69 -3.56 -7.75 -3.80
CA THR A 69 -4.83 -8.46 -3.62
C THR A 69 -4.62 -9.83 -2.98
N VAL A 70 -3.66 -10.61 -3.47
CA VAL A 70 -3.34 -11.94 -2.92
C VAL A 70 -2.73 -11.83 -1.52
N LEU A 71 -1.83 -10.88 -1.29
CA LEU A 71 -1.21 -10.64 0.01
C LEU A 71 -2.26 -10.28 1.07
N LEU A 72 -3.18 -9.39 0.74
CA LEU A 72 -4.25 -8.96 1.63
C LEU A 72 -5.38 -10.00 1.78
N GLY A 73 -5.56 -10.88 0.78
CA GLY A 73 -6.71 -11.77 0.67
C GLY A 73 -8.00 -11.03 0.28
N SER A 74 -7.89 -9.82 -0.28
CA SER A 74 -9.01 -8.97 -0.73
C SER A 74 -8.51 -7.92 -1.72
N GLY A 75 -9.36 -7.54 -2.68
CA GLY A 75 -9.11 -6.44 -3.61
C GLY A 75 -9.58 -5.06 -3.12
N GLU A 76 -10.28 -4.99 -1.99
CA GLU A 76 -10.96 -3.77 -1.53
C GLU A 76 -10.05 -2.56 -1.37
N LYS A 77 -8.80 -2.77 -0.91
CA LYS A 77 -7.84 -1.68 -0.70
C LYS A 77 -7.24 -1.14 -2.00
N VAL A 78 -7.33 -1.87 -3.12
CA VAL A 78 -6.89 -1.38 -4.43
C VAL A 78 -8.01 -0.57 -5.06
N VAL A 79 -7.99 0.74 -4.86
CA VAL A 79 -9.06 1.64 -5.33
C VAL A 79 -8.84 2.15 -6.75
N GLY A 80 -7.63 1.97 -7.29
CA GLY A 80 -7.30 2.33 -8.68
C GLY A 80 -6.15 1.49 -9.22
N MET A 81 -6.21 1.15 -10.50
CA MET A 81 -5.14 0.45 -11.19
C MET A 81 -5.12 0.81 -12.68
N ASN A 82 -4.00 0.55 -13.35
CA ASN A 82 -3.91 0.78 -14.78
C ASN A 82 -4.87 -0.14 -15.57
N PRO A 83 -5.33 0.30 -16.76
CA PRO A 83 -6.31 -0.45 -17.56
C PRO A 83 -5.85 -1.87 -17.96
N ALA A 84 -4.54 -2.09 -18.13
CA ALA A 84 -4.01 -3.40 -18.50
C ALA A 84 -4.13 -4.39 -17.33
N SER A 85 -3.83 -3.96 -16.09
CA SER A 85 -4.04 -4.76 -14.87
C SER A 85 -5.53 -5.07 -14.67
N MET A 86 -6.43 -4.10 -14.90
CA MET A 86 -7.88 -4.32 -14.84
C MET A 86 -8.33 -5.34 -15.88
N SER A 87 -7.84 -5.25 -17.12
CA SER A 87 -8.16 -6.20 -18.17
C SER A 87 -7.75 -7.63 -17.78
N ALA A 88 -6.54 -7.78 -17.24
CA ALA A 88 -6.05 -9.07 -16.75
C ALA A 88 -6.88 -9.61 -15.56
N ALA A 89 -7.27 -8.75 -14.63
CA ALA A 89 -8.13 -9.14 -13.52
C ALA A 89 -9.50 -9.63 -13.98
N ARG A 90 -10.09 -8.96 -14.97
CA ARG A 90 -11.42 -9.34 -15.53
C ARG A 90 -11.41 -10.65 -16.34
N THR A 91 -10.29 -10.96 -16.99
CA THR A 91 -10.20 -12.13 -17.90
C THR A 91 -9.48 -13.31 -17.24
N GLY A 92 -8.86 -13.11 -16.09
CA GLY A 92 -8.10 -14.12 -15.35
C GLY A 92 -8.79 -14.55 -14.05
N LEU A 93 -8.13 -15.45 -13.32
CA LEU A 93 -8.63 -15.97 -12.04
C LEU A 93 -8.75 -14.92 -10.93
N LEU A 94 -8.03 -13.80 -11.05
CA LEU A 94 -8.00 -12.80 -9.98
C LEU A 94 -9.40 -12.25 -9.68
N GLY A 95 -10.15 -11.88 -10.72
CA GLY A 95 -11.51 -11.35 -10.57
C GLY A 95 -12.54 -12.39 -10.14
N GLU A 96 -12.28 -13.69 -10.37
CA GLU A 96 -13.13 -14.77 -9.86
C GLU A 96 -12.89 -15.02 -8.37
N LEU A 97 -11.61 -15.01 -7.94
CA LEU A 97 -11.21 -15.27 -6.55
C LEU A 97 -11.42 -14.06 -5.65
N PHE A 98 -11.23 -12.87 -6.18
CA PHE A 98 -11.30 -11.59 -5.46
C PHE A 98 -12.13 -10.58 -6.27
N PRO A 99 -13.45 -10.72 -6.35
CA PRO A 99 -14.29 -9.87 -7.21
C PRO A 99 -14.24 -8.39 -6.84
N ASP A 100 -13.86 -8.05 -5.60
CA ASP A 100 -13.73 -6.67 -5.12
C ASP A 100 -12.72 -5.86 -5.93
N ILE A 101 -11.67 -6.52 -6.47
CA ILE A 101 -10.65 -5.86 -7.29
C ILE A 101 -11.23 -5.20 -8.56
N LEU A 102 -12.35 -5.73 -9.05
CA LEU A 102 -13.02 -5.22 -10.25
C LEU A 102 -13.71 -3.87 -10.05
N ASN A 103 -13.81 -3.41 -8.79
CA ASN A 103 -14.34 -2.10 -8.43
C ASN A 103 -13.28 -0.97 -8.54
N ALA A 104 -12.00 -1.32 -8.73
CA ALA A 104 -10.93 -0.34 -8.85
C ALA A 104 -11.14 0.56 -10.08
N GLY A 105 -10.93 1.87 -9.90
CA GLY A 105 -11.03 2.87 -10.97
C GLY A 105 -9.85 2.77 -11.95
N THR A 106 -10.10 3.07 -13.21
CA THR A 106 -9.09 3.14 -14.26
C THR A 106 -9.08 4.49 -15.00
N ASP A 107 -10.08 5.33 -14.77
CA ASP A 107 -10.36 6.55 -15.52
C ASP A 107 -9.33 7.67 -15.29
N PHE A 108 -8.49 7.52 -14.25
CA PHE A 108 -7.36 8.41 -14.02
C PHE A 108 -6.22 8.23 -15.04
N MET A 109 -6.28 7.20 -15.90
CA MET A 109 -5.29 6.95 -16.95
C MET A 109 -5.85 7.18 -18.34
N ASN A 110 -5.08 7.90 -19.16
CA ASN A 110 -5.33 8.08 -20.59
C ASN A 110 -4.08 7.66 -21.35
N GLY A 111 -4.03 6.39 -21.78
CA GLY A 111 -2.81 5.77 -22.28
C GLY A 111 -1.74 5.67 -21.18
N SER A 112 -0.60 6.35 -21.38
CA SER A 112 0.47 6.48 -20.37
C SER A 112 0.33 7.70 -19.48
N ASP A 113 -0.57 8.62 -19.82
CA ASP A 113 -0.72 9.88 -19.09
C ASP A 113 -1.67 9.71 -17.90
N ILE A 114 -1.37 10.42 -16.82
CA ILE A 114 -2.17 10.40 -15.59
C ILE A 114 -2.94 11.72 -15.47
N ASN A 115 -4.25 11.61 -15.36
CA ASN A 115 -5.12 12.71 -14.99
C ASN A 115 -5.13 12.84 -13.45
N MET A 116 -4.40 13.83 -12.93
CA MET A 116 -4.26 14.05 -11.49
C MET A 116 -5.59 14.39 -10.81
N GLU A 117 -6.53 15.04 -11.51
CA GLU A 117 -7.85 15.37 -10.94
C GLU A 117 -8.70 14.10 -10.75
N GLU A 118 -8.68 13.18 -11.72
CA GLU A 118 -9.37 11.90 -11.59
C GLU A 118 -8.69 11.00 -10.54
N LEU A 119 -7.35 11.06 -10.45
CA LEU A 119 -6.60 10.36 -9.42
C LEU A 119 -6.97 10.87 -8.01
N MET A 120 -7.10 12.19 -7.82
CA MET A 120 -7.51 12.80 -6.55
C MET A 120 -8.90 12.34 -6.10
N LYS A 121 -9.85 12.11 -7.03
CA LYS A 121 -11.19 11.61 -6.70
C LYS A 121 -11.18 10.20 -6.09
N LEU A 122 -10.12 9.44 -6.33
CA LEU A 122 -9.94 8.13 -5.70
C LEU A 122 -9.46 8.24 -4.25
N GLU A 123 -9.11 9.43 -3.77
CA GLU A 123 -8.64 9.70 -2.40
C GLU A 123 -7.62 8.65 -1.90
N PRO A 124 -6.51 8.40 -2.65
CA PRO A 124 -5.57 7.37 -2.27
C PRO A 124 -4.76 7.77 -1.04
N ASP A 125 -4.57 6.82 -0.12
CA ASP A 125 -3.59 6.95 0.97
C ASP A 125 -2.16 6.82 0.43
N VAL A 126 -1.99 5.98 -0.61
CA VAL A 126 -0.69 5.72 -1.26
C VAL A 126 -0.90 5.54 -2.76
N VAL A 127 -0.01 6.14 -3.54
CA VAL A 127 0.08 5.90 -5.00
C VAL A 127 1.39 5.18 -5.30
N ILE A 128 1.28 3.95 -5.79
CA ILE A 128 2.42 3.13 -6.19
C ILE A 128 2.72 3.38 -7.67
N TYR A 129 3.98 3.69 -7.98
CA TYR A 129 4.45 3.95 -9.34
C TYR A 129 5.80 3.26 -9.61
N SER A 130 6.22 3.18 -10.88
CA SER A 130 7.54 2.64 -11.24
C SER A 130 8.66 3.59 -10.79
N ALA A 131 9.59 3.10 -9.98
CA ALA A 131 10.74 3.86 -9.51
C ALA A 131 11.63 4.38 -10.67
N GLY A 132 11.52 3.77 -11.86
CA GLY A 132 12.17 4.25 -13.09
C GLY A 132 11.52 5.50 -13.68
N SER A 133 10.27 5.79 -13.38
CA SER A 133 9.50 6.93 -13.89
C SER A 133 9.65 8.15 -12.97
N LYS A 134 10.86 8.73 -12.95
CA LYS A 134 11.22 9.82 -12.02
C LYS A 134 10.30 11.03 -12.14
N GLU A 135 10.02 11.48 -13.38
CA GLU A 135 9.16 12.62 -13.65
C GLU A 135 7.72 12.39 -13.12
N LEU A 136 7.21 11.17 -13.26
CA LEU A 136 5.91 10.79 -12.69
C LEU A 136 5.94 10.86 -11.17
N GLY A 137 6.97 10.28 -10.53
CA GLY A 137 7.12 10.34 -9.08
C GLY A 137 7.20 11.77 -8.54
N GLU A 138 7.91 12.68 -9.24
CA GLU A 138 7.99 14.09 -8.89
C GLU A 138 6.62 14.79 -9.06
N ALA A 139 5.92 14.51 -10.16
CA ALA A 139 4.59 15.07 -10.41
C ALA A 139 3.56 14.62 -9.37
N LEU A 140 3.56 13.35 -8.98
CA LEU A 140 2.68 12.80 -7.95
C LEU A 140 2.94 13.47 -6.59
N ARG A 141 4.20 13.61 -6.19
CA ARG A 141 4.57 14.29 -4.94
C ARG A 141 4.21 15.78 -4.98
N ALA A 142 4.44 16.46 -6.11
CA ALA A 142 4.05 17.86 -6.29
C ALA A 142 2.54 18.06 -6.20
N ALA A 143 1.75 17.06 -6.59
CA ALA A 143 0.29 17.05 -6.44
C ALA A 143 -0.18 16.69 -5.03
N GLY A 144 0.75 16.37 -4.10
CA GLY A 144 0.46 16.07 -2.70
C GLY A 144 0.20 14.61 -2.38
N PHE A 145 0.45 13.69 -3.30
CA PHE A 145 0.29 12.25 -3.05
C PHE A 145 1.49 11.66 -2.30
N ALA A 146 1.22 10.69 -1.41
CA ALA A 146 2.24 9.80 -0.88
C ALA A 146 2.64 8.79 -1.97
N ALA A 147 3.61 9.18 -2.80
CA ALA A 147 4.04 8.41 -3.97
C ALA A 147 5.20 7.47 -3.62
N VAL A 148 4.94 6.16 -3.72
CA VAL A 148 5.88 5.08 -3.40
C VAL A 148 6.40 4.43 -4.68
N GLY A 149 7.69 4.58 -4.94
CA GLY A 149 8.35 4.01 -6.11
C GLY A 149 8.72 2.54 -5.91
N ILE A 150 8.20 1.65 -6.76
CA ILE A 150 8.60 0.23 -6.80
C ILE A 150 9.49 0.00 -8.03
N SER A 151 10.63 -0.69 -7.86
CA SER A 151 11.56 -1.00 -8.96
C SER A 151 11.34 -2.40 -9.50
N VAL A 152 11.46 -2.54 -10.83
CA VAL A 152 11.42 -3.82 -11.55
C VAL A 152 12.81 -4.31 -11.97
N ASN A 153 13.83 -3.46 -11.93
CA ASN A 153 15.15 -3.73 -12.51
C ASN A 153 16.34 -3.36 -11.62
N LYS A 154 16.10 -2.92 -10.38
CA LYS A 154 17.16 -2.50 -9.45
C LYS A 154 18.12 -3.63 -9.09
N TRP A 155 17.66 -4.87 -9.18
CA TRP A 155 18.42 -6.08 -8.80
C TRP A 155 18.77 -6.92 -10.02
N ASP A 156 19.29 -6.29 -11.06
CA ASP A 156 19.81 -6.92 -12.28
C ASP A 156 18.84 -7.92 -12.92
N TYR A 157 17.53 -7.65 -12.82
CA TYR A 157 16.45 -8.53 -13.29
C TYR A 157 16.40 -9.90 -12.59
N ASP A 158 17.04 -10.07 -11.44
CA ASP A 158 16.82 -11.23 -10.59
C ASP A 158 15.37 -11.20 -10.11
N SER A 159 14.59 -12.16 -10.61
CA SER A 159 13.14 -12.19 -10.35
C SER A 159 12.81 -12.59 -8.91
N ILE A 160 13.65 -13.41 -8.27
CA ILE A 160 13.44 -13.83 -6.88
C ILE A 160 13.75 -12.66 -5.96
N GLU A 161 14.94 -12.05 -6.12
CA GLU A 161 15.32 -10.87 -5.34
C GLU A 161 14.32 -9.71 -5.54
N THR A 162 13.94 -9.44 -6.80
CA THR A 162 12.96 -8.39 -7.10
C THR A 162 11.63 -8.63 -6.38
N TYR A 163 11.14 -9.87 -6.40
CA TYR A 163 9.88 -10.23 -5.74
C TYR A 163 9.99 -10.09 -4.22
N ASP A 164 11.07 -10.55 -3.60
CA ASP A 164 11.31 -10.42 -2.17
C ASP A 164 11.34 -8.96 -1.73
N GLN A 165 11.98 -8.09 -2.50
CA GLN A 165 12.02 -6.66 -2.24
C GLN A 165 10.64 -5.99 -2.40
N TRP A 166 9.82 -6.44 -3.35
CA TRP A 166 8.44 -5.99 -3.46
C TRP A 166 7.61 -6.39 -2.24
N ILE A 167 7.73 -7.65 -1.83
CA ILE A 167 7.01 -8.16 -0.65
C ILE A 167 7.46 -7.44 0.62
N ALA A 168 8.77 -7.18 0.78
CA ALA A 168 9.30 -6.42 1.90
C ALA A 168 8.71 -5.01 1.97
N LEU A 169 8.73 -4.25 0.86
CA LEU A 169 8.15 -2.91 0.82
C LEU A 169 6.62 -2.92 1.04
N LEU A 170 5.91 -3.89 0.47
CA LEU A 170 4.48 -4.05 0.70
C LEU A 170 4.17 -4.39 2.17
N SER A 171 5.05 -5.11 2.88
CA SER A 171 4.91 -5.36 4.32
C SER A 171 5.08 -4.09 5.15
N GLU A 172 5.96 -3.18 4.73
CA GLU A 172 6.06 -1.86 5.36
C GLU A 172 4.78 -1.05 5.16
N ILE A 173 4.14 -1.14 3.98
CA ILE A 173 2.85 -0.47 3.69
C ILE A 173 1.71 -1.13 4.49
N PHE A 174 1.67 -2.47 4.55
CA PHE A 174 0.63 -3.28 5.18
C PHE A 174 1.19 -4.15 6.32
N PRO A 175 1.57 -3.56 7.47
CA PRO A 175 2.22 -4.28 8.55
C PRO A 175 1.36 -5.41 9.14
N GLU A 176 0.04 -5.32 8.99
CA GLU A 176 -0.90 -6.38 9.38
C GLU A 176 -0.74 -7.69 8.58
N LYS A 177 0.12 -7.70 7.55
CA LYS A 177 0.39 -8.86 6.67
C LYS A 177 1.84 -9.33 6.71
N GLU A 178 2.63 -8.86 7.65
CA GLU A 178 4.05 -9.22 7.78
C GLU A 178 4.26 -10.74 7.84
N ASP A 179 3.50 -11.46 8.68
CA ASP A 179 3.57 -12.93 8.77
C ASP A 179 3.22 -13.62 7.45
N THR A 180 2.29 -13.05 6.67
CA THR A 180 1.91 -13.60 5.35
C THR A 180 3.01 -13.36 4.34
N ALA A 181 3.60 -12.17 4.35
CA ALA A 181 4.70 -11.79 3.48
C ALA A 181 5.92 -12.71 3.72
N GLU A 182 6.30 -12.92 4.98
CA GLU A 182 7.39 -13.83 5.34
C GLU A 182 7.15 -15.26 4.82
N ARG A 183 5.95 -15.80 5.02
CA ARG A 183 5.61 -17.15 4.52
C ARG A 183 5.66 -17.23 3.00
N VAL A 184 5.22 -16.19 2.30
CA VAL A 184 5.25 -16.13 0.83
C VAL A 184 6.67 -16.14 0.33
N SER A 185 7.56 -15.32 0.91
CA SER A 185 8.99 -15.29 0.55
C SER A 185 9.65 -16.64 0.82
N GLN A 186 9.48 -17.21 2.01
CA GLN A 186 10.03 -18.54 2.35
C GLN A 186 9.55 -19.63 1.38
N TYR A 187 8.29 -19.61 0.99
CA TYR A 187 7.75 -20.58 0.03
C TYR A 187 8.34 -20.41 -1.37
N SER A 188 8.51 -19.17 -1.83
CA SER A 188 9.16 -18.86 -3.11
C SER A 188 10.58 -19.39 -3.16
N HIS A 189 11.38 -19.13 -2.14
CA HIS A 189 12.73 -19.66 -2.03
C HIS A 189 12.77 -21.19 -2.04
N LYS A 190 11.90 -21.84 -1.28
CA LYS A 190 11.80 -23.31 -1.26
C LYS A 190 11.49 -23.88 -2.64
N VAL A 191 10.58 -23.28 -3.39
CA VAL A 191 10.25 -23.71 -4.76
C VAL A 191 11.44 -23.48 -5.69
N TYR A 192 12.11 -22.35 -5.57
CA TYR A 192 13.31 -22.05 -6.36
C TYR A 192 14.44 -23.04 -6.10
N GLU A 193 14.76 -23.34 -4.83
CA GLU A 193 15.77 -24.32 -4.42
C GLU A 193 15.43 -25.73 -4.93
N ASP A 194 14.17 -26.15 -4.87
CA ASP A 194 13.72 -27.44 -5.40
C ASP A 194 13.97 -27.53 -6.92
N ILE A 195 13.63 -26.46 -7.68
CA ILE A 195 13.87 -26.39 -9.11
C ILE A 195 15.38 -26.43 -9.39
N GLN A 196 16.17 -25.62 -8.70
CA GLN A 196 17.63 -25.61 -8.86
C GLN A 196 18.23 -26.99 -8.57
N GLY A 197 17.79 -27.65 -7.50
CA GLY A 197 18.24 -29.00 -7.16
C GLY A 197 17.93 -30.04 -8.26
N ARG A 198 16.78 -29.94 -8.91
CA ARG A 198 16.39 -30.84 -10.00
C ARG A 198 17.25 -30.66 -11.26
N VAL A 199 17.73 -29.45 -11.52
CA VAL A 199 18.49 -29.14 -12.75
C VAL A 199 20.00 -29.09 -12.51
N ALA A 200 20.48 -29.12 -11.28
CA ALA A 200 21.90 -29.00 -10.92
C ALA A 200 22.78 -30.08 -11.54
N GLY A 201 22.24 -31.28 -11.77
CA GLY A 201 22.96 -32.41 -12.35
C GLY A 201 22.95 -32.46 -13.88
N LEU A 202 22.24 -31.56 -14.56
CA LEU A 202 22.16 -31.55 -16.02
C LEU A 202 23.48 -31.06 -16.64
N ARG A 203 24.05 -31.89 -17.54
CA ARG A 203 25.19 -31.51 -18.35
C ARG A 203 24.78 -30.46 -19.39
N GLU A 204 25.73 -29.68 -19.92
CA GLU A 204 25.44 -28.61 -20.85
C GLU A 204 24.67 -29.10 -22.09
N GLU A 205 25.06 -30.28 -22.64
CA GLU A 205 24.39 -30.88 -23.80
C GLU A 205 22.94 -31.36 -23.51
N GLU A 206 22.58 -31.50 -22.23
CA GLU A 206 21.21 -31.86 -21.80
C GLU A 206 20.32 -30.65 -21.59
N ARG A 207 20.92 -29.47 -21.55
CA ARG A 207 20.20 -28.20 -21.38
C ARG A 207 19.57 -27.80 -22.71
N LYS A 208 18.31 -27.42 -22.67
CA LYS A 208 17.57 -26.93 -23.85
C LYS A 208 17.73 -25.42 -23.95
N SER A 209 17.99 -24.94 -25.18
CA SER A 209 17.90 -23.52 -25.48
C SER A 209 16.45 -23.14 -25.74
N ILE A 210 16.01 -22.05 -25.12
CA ILE A 210 14.66 -21.50 -25.30
C ILE A 210 14.80 -20.04 -25.71
N LEU A 211 14.10 -19.66 -26.78
CA LEU A 211 13.89 -18.26 -27.13
C LEU A 211 12.54 -17.82 -26.55
N PHE A 212 12.56 -16.92 -25.60
CA PHE A 212 11.37 -16.34 -25.00
C PHE A 212 11.12 -14.96 -25.60
N LEU A 213 10.01 -14.79 -26.33
CA LEU A 213 9.57 -13.51 -26.87
C LEU A 213 8.62 -12.86 -25.86
N PHE A 214 9.11 -11.86 -25.18
CA PHE A 214 8.36 -11.16 -24.14
C PHE A 214 7.36 -10.15 -24.72
N ASN A 215 7.75 -9.47 -25.79
CA ASN A 215 6.90 -8.50 -26.47
C ASN A 215 7.13 -8.57 -27.99
N TYR A 216 6.05 -8.48 -28.74
CA TYR A 216 6.07 -8.44 -30.19
C TYR A 216 5.21 -7.28 -30.70
N SER A 217 5.75 -6.48 -31.59
CA SER A 217 4.99 -5.51 -32.37
C SER A 217 5.44 -5.55 -33.83
N ASP A 218 4.59 -5.20 -34.75
CA ASP A 218 4.88 -5.17 -36.19
C ASP A 218 6.02 -4.18 -36.56
N THR A 219 6.46 -3.37 -35.61
CA THR A 219 7.47 -2.31 -35.80
C THR A 219 8.77 -2.55 -35.02
N THR A 220 8.86 -3.61 -34.22
CA THR A 220 10.03 -3.88 -33.37
C THR A 220 10.57 -5.28 -33.64
N TRP A 221 11.80 -5.34 -34.15
CA TRP A 221 12.64 -6.54 -34.26
C TRP A 221 13.83 -6.40 -33.35
#